data_adef7fa3ca4e4122d4f2b72f0efa1049
#
_entry.id   adef7fa3ca4e4122d4f2b72f0efa1049
#
_cell.length_a   1.000
_cell.length_b   1.000
_cell.length_c   1.000
_cell.angle_alpha   90.00
_cell.angle_beta   90.00
_cell.angle_gamma   90.00
#
_symmetry.space_group_name_H-M   'P 1'
#
loop_
_entity.id
_entity.type
_entity.pdbx_description
1 polymer ?
#
loop_
_entity_poly.entity_id
_entity_poly.type
_entity_poly.pdbx_seq_one_letter_code
_entity_poly.pdbx_strand_id
1 'polypeptide(L)'
;MTASSSELDARWLAALARLVDRAAHELKGALNGVSVNQEVIRSRAEKPNTSAASVSSFAAAAADQLDVVISLTEALLALTRRAREPVDVGAEVRRIAILLGAAARSDEKRLTIDDATAWSSVGATSAPGSAVRLAICECLLVAVERSTEVRCVALADERAPGMRIESGEGNAVMVEPEIVAAAADAGITIRAEPSAVLISFPR
;
A
#
# COMPACT_ATOMS: atom_id res chain seq x y z
N MET A 1 16.29 -17.72 -18.67
CA MET A 1 14.96 -17.63 -19.36
C MET A 1 14.31 -16.37 -18.82
N THR A 2 14.11 -15.36 -19.65
CA THR A 2 13.42 -14.12 -19.25
C THR A 2 11.94 -14.40 -19.10
N ALA A 3 11.37 -13.96 -17.97
CA ALA A 3 9.92 -14.05 -17.75
C ALA A 3 9.18 -13.28 -18.86
N SER A 4 8.18 -13.92 -19.47
CA SER A 4 7.37 -13.22 -20.48
C SER A 4 6.53 -12.14 -19.83
N SER A 5 6.18 -11.07 -20.58
CA SER A 5 5.26 -10.02 -20.07
C SER A 5 3.96 -10.61 -19.51
N SER A 6 3.44 -11.66 -20.14
CA SER A 6 2.24 -12.38 -19.69
C SER A 6 2.42 -13.08 -18.34
N GLU A 7 3.62 -13.59 -18.06
CA GLU A 7 3.92 -14.23 -16.78
C GLU A 7 4.04 -13.20 -15.64
N LEU A 8 4.68 -12.06 -15.90
CA LEU A 8 4.73 -10.94 -14.96
C LEU A 8 3.33 -10.39 -14.64
N ASP A 9 2.49 -10.25 -15.66
CA ASP A 9 1.11 -9.78 -15.47
C ASP A 9 0.29 -10.79 -14.65
N ALA A 10 0.45 -12.10 -14.88
CA ALA A 10 -0.22 -13.12 -14.10
C ALA A 10 0.22 -13.13 -12.63
N ARG A 11 1.52 -13.00 -12.38
CA ARG A 11 2.07 -12.89 -11.01
C ARG A 11 1.58 -11.61 -10.30
N TRP A 12 1.56 -10.49 -11.02
CA TRP A 12 1.00 -9.26 -10.50
C TRP A 12 -0.48 -9.41 -10.13
N LEU A 13 -1.30 -10.02 -10.97
CA LEU A 13 -2.71 -10.26 -10.69
C LEU A 13 -2.90 -11.14 -9.45
N ALA A 14 -2.06 -12.14 -9.24
CA ALA A 14 -2.09 -12.97 -8.03
C ALA A 14 -1.72 -12.16 -6.77
N ALA A 15 -0.71 -11.29 -6.84
CA ALA A 15 -0.34 -10.38 -5.76
C ALA A 15 -1.46 -9.37 -5.47
N LEU A 16 -2.06 -8.79 -6.51
CA LEU A 16 -3.19 -7.87 -6.39
C LEU A 16 -4.39 -8.54 -5.71
N ALA A 17 -4.71 -9.79 -6.03
CA ALA A 17 -5.79 -10.51 -5.37
C ALA A 17 -5.60 -10.59 -3.85
N ARG A 18 -4.36 -10.87 -3.39
CA ARG A 18 -4.03 -10.87 -1.96
C ARG A 18 -4.18 -9.49 -1.30
N LEU A 19 -3.82 -8.41 -2.01
CA LEU A 19 -4.07 -7.04 -1.54
C LEU A 19 -5.57 -6.74 -1.42
N VAL A 20 -6.36 -7.16 -2.41
CA VAL A 20 -7.82 -6.98 -2.44
C VAL A 20 -8.47 -7.69 -1.27
N ASP A 21 -8.11 -8.93 -0.98
CA ASP A 21 -8.66 -9.70 0.14
C ASP A 21 -8.41 -8.99 1.48
N ARG A 22 -7.21 -8.43 1.66
CA ARG A 22 -6.89 -7.64 2.85
C ARG A 22 -7.68 -6.34 2.92
N ALA A 23 -7.71 -5.57 1.84
CA ALA A 23 -8.42 -4.31 1.78
C ALA A 23 -9.94 -4.47 1.92
N ALA A 24 -10.51 -5.60 1.46
CA ALA A 24 -11.94 -5.88 1.56
C ALA A 24 -12.42 -5.96 3.02
N HIS A 25 -11.60 -6.49 3.93
CA HIS A 25 -11.93 -6.53 5.35
C HIS A 25 -12.04 -5.12 5.95
N GLU A 26 -11.08 -4.26 5.67
CA GLU A 26 -11.07 -2.87 6.13
C GLU A 26 -12.21 -2.05 5.50
N LEU A 27 -12.46 -2.25 4.21
CA LEU A 27 -13.56 -1.60 3.52
C LEU A 27 -14.90 -1.93 4.18
N LYS A 28 -15.10 -3.21 4.52
CA LYS A 28 -16.29 -3.66 5.25
C LYS A 28 -16.37 -3.05 6.65
N GLY A 29 -15.24 -2.98 7.37
CA GLY A 29 -15.15 -2.34 8.69
C GLY A 29 -15.52 -0.86 8.63
N ALA A 30 -14.95 -0.12 7.67
CA ALA A 30 -15.24 1.30 7.48
C ALA A 30 -16.71 1.55 7.13
N LEU A 31 -17.29 0.76 6.21
CA LEU A 31 -18.72 0.87 5.87
C LEU A 31 -19.64 0.55 7.06
N ASN A 32 -19.28 -0.44 7.87
CA ASN A 32 -20.03 -0.71 9.12
C ASN A 32 -19.93 0.47 10.09
N GLY A 33 -18.74 1.08 10.22
CA GLY A 33 -18.55 2.28 11.04
C GLY A 33 -19.43 3.45 10.59
N VAL A 34 -19.52 3.70 9.28
CA VAL A 34 -20.44 4.70 8.71
C VAL A 34 -21.88 4.37 9.10
N SER A 35 -22.33 3.13 8.90
CA SER A 35 -23.70 2.71 9.18
C SER A 35 -24.07 2.88 10.66
N VAL A 36 -23.18 2.48 11.57
CA VAL A 36 -23.39 2.63 13.03
C VAL A 36 -23.47 4.10 13.42
N ASN A 37 -22.55 4.94 12.92
CA ASN A 37 -22.56 6.37 13.23
C ASN A 37 -23.84 7.05 12.69
N GLN A 38 -24.30 6.70 11.49
CA GLN A 38 -25.55 7.21 10.94
C GLN A 38 -26.77 6.81 11.80
N GLU A 39 -26.80 5.56 12.28
CA GLU A 39 -27.90 5.12 13.16
C GLU A 39 -27.90 5.88 14.49
N VAL A 40 -26.73 6.12 15.09
CA VAL A 40 -26.62 6.93 16.31
C VAL A 40 -27.08 8.37 16.07
N ILE A 41 -26.69 8.98 14.94
CA ILE A 41 -27.12 10.32 14.55
C ILE A 41 -28.64 10.37 14.44
N ARG A 42 -29.22 9.42 13.71
CA ARG A 42 -30.70 9.32 13.54
C ARG A 42 -31.39 9.20 14.87
N SER A 43 -31.01 8.23 15.69
CA SER A 43 -31.59 7.99 17.01
C SER A 43 -31.50 9.20 17.95
N ARG A 44 -30.42 9.96 17.88
CA ARG A 44 -30.26 11.18 18.67
C ARG A 44 -31.11 12.33 18.13
N ALA A 45 -31.17 12.49 16.79
CA ALA A 45 -31.97 13.54 16.16
C ALA A 45 -33.48 13.40 16.46
N GLU A 46 -33.99 12.20 16.72
CA GLU A 46 -35.39 11.93 17.11
C GLU A 46 -35.71 12.34 18.56
N LYS A 47 -34.69 12.59 19.40
CA LYS A 47 -34.90 12.95 20.81
C LYS A 47 -35.05 14.45 20.96
N PRO A 48 -36.11 14.91 21.72
CA PRO A 48 -36.26 16.33 22.04
C PRO A 48 -35.04 16.80 22.86
N ASN A 49 -34.57 18.02 22.58
CA ASN A 49 -33.42 18.67 23.24
C ASN A 49 -32.04 18.07 22.93
N THR A 50 -31.86 17.33 21.84
CA THR A 50 -30.54 16.90 21.40
C THR A 50 -29.74 18.09 20.92
N SER A 51 -28.56 18.31 21.52
CA SER A 51 -27.65 19.39 21.07
C SER A 51 -26.92 19.00 19.79
N ALA A 52 -26.66 19.98 18.92
CA ALA A 52 -25.86 19.76 17.70
C ALA A 52 -24.48 19.16 18.04
N ALA A 53 -23.86 19.58 19.17
CA ALA A 53 -22.58 19.05 19.63
C ALA A 53 -22.62 17.54 19.91
N SER A 54 -23.76 17.01 20.36
CA SER A 54 -23.89 15.57 20.65
C SER A 54 -23.96 14.69 19.39
N VAL A 55 -24.19 15.29 18.22
CA VAL A 55 -24.28 14.61 16.92
C VAL A 55 -23.01 14.82 16.12
N SER A 56 -22.33 15.95 16.33
CA SER A 56 -21.14 16.38 15.56
C SER A 56 -20.01 15.35 15.57
N SER A 57 -19.71 14.75 16.72
CA SER A 57 -18.64 13.75 16.84
C SER A 57 -18.90 12.48 16.02
N PHE A 58 -20.16 12.05 15.94
CA PHE A 58 -20.55 10.89 15.14
C PHE A 58 -20.55 11.21 13.65
N ALA A 59 -20.93 12.44 13.30
CA ALA A 59 -20.85 12.91 11.91
C ALA A 59 -19.38 13.01 11.44
N ALA A 60 -18.49 13.52 12.28
CA ALA A 60 -17.05 13.54 11.99
C ALA A 60 -16.49 12.10 11.83
N ALA A 61 -16.81 11.21 12.78
CA ALA A 61 -16.37 9.82 12.69
C ALA A 61 -16.90 9.10 11.43
N ALA A 62 -18.14 9.39 11.00
CA ALA A 62 -18.67 8.85 9.75
C ALA A 62 -17.94 9.41 8.53
N ALA A 63 -17.59 10.69 8.52
CA ALA A 63 -16.81 11.31 7.47
C ALA A 63 -15.41 10.69 7.36
N ASP A 64 -14.71 10.53 8.49
CA ASP A 64 -13.38 9.88 8.53
C ASP A 64 -13.43 8.45 7.96
N GLN A 65 -14.49 7.69 8.25
CA GLN A 65 -14.67 6.35 7.70
C GLN A 65 -14.95 6.37 6.18
N LEU A 66 -15.70 7.36 5.68
CA LEU A 66 -15.92 7.53 4.25
C LEU A 66 -14.62 7.89 3.52
N ASP A 67 -13.76 8.71 4.10
CA ASP A 67 -12.45 9.02 3.53
C ASP A 67 -11.57 7.77 3.40
N VAL A 68 -11.63 6.86 4.37
CA VAL A 68 -10.97 5.54 4.26
C VAL A 68 -11.54 4.74 3.10
N VAL A 69 -12.87 4.66 2.94
CA VAL A 69 -13.53 3.96 1.83
C VAL A 69 -13.09 4.54 0.47
N ILE A 70 -13.09 5.87 0.34
CA ILE A 70 -12.68 6.56 -0.88
C ILE A 70 -11.22 6.22 -1.20
N SER A 71 -10.31 6.39 -0.24
CA SER A 71 -8.87 6.14 -0.42
C SER A 71 -8.58 4.71 -0.86
N LEU A 72 -9.21 3.71 -0.21
CA LEU A 72 -9.07 2.30 -0.57
C LEU A 72 -9.59 2.01 -1.98
N THR A 73 -10.75 2.58 -2.32
CA THR A 73 -11.37 2.38 -3.64
C THR A 73 -10.53 3.00 -4.75
N GLU A 74 -10.03 4.22 -4.56
CA GLU A 74 -9.16 4.91 -5.53
C GLU A 74 -7.85 4.16 -5.74
N ALA A 75 -7.21 3.70 -4.66
CA ALA A 75 -5.97 2.90 -4.76
C ALA A 75 -6.21 1.60 -5.53
N LEU A 76 -7.30 0.89 -5.22
CA LEU A 76 -7.67 -0.34 -5.90
C LEU A 76 -7.93 -0.12 -7.38
N LEU A 77 -8.75 0.86 -7.76
CA LEU A 77 -9.04 1.20 -9.14
C LEU A 77 -7.79 1.63 -9.92
N ALA A 78 -6.86 2.33 -9.27
CA ALA A 78 -5.60 2.72 -9.90
C ALA A 78 -4.70 1.49 -10.16
N LEU A 79 -4.64 0.53 -9.24
CA LEU A 79 -3.81 -0.68 -9.38
C LEU A 79 -4.38 -1.71 -10.36
N THR A 80 -5.69 -1.73 -10.59
CA THR A 80 -6.32 -2.59 -11.62
C THR A 80 -6.11 -2.08 -13.05
N ARG A 81 -5.78 -0.80 -13.21
CA ARG A 81 -5.47 -0.22 -14.53
C ARG A 81 -4.03 -0.52 -14.93
N ARG A 82 -3.77 -0.59 -16.23
CA ARG A 82 -2.40 -0.66 -16.75
C ARG A 82 -1.62 0.57 -16.26
N ALA A 83 -0.42 0.37 -15.70
CA ALA A 83 0.44 1.47 -15.32
C ALA A 83 0.83 2.29 -16.56
N ARG A 84 0.90 3.62 -16.41
CA ARG A 84 1.43 4.49 -17.46
C ARG A 84 2.94 4.45 -17.42
N GLU A 85 3.56 4.30 -18.56
CA GLU A 85 5.01 4.36 -18.71
C GLU A 85 5.44 5.78 -19.12
N PRO A 86 6.52 6.31 -18.51
CA PRO A 86 7.32 5.75 -17.43
C PRO A 86 6.54 5.67 -16.11
N VAL A 87 6.85 4.67 -15.26
CA VAL A 87 6.11 4.38 -14.03
C VAL A 87 6.60 5.24 -12.89
N ASP A 88 5.73 6.04 -12.28
CA ASP A 88 6.01 6.79 -11.04
C ASP A 88 6.06 5.83 -9.84
N VAL A 89 7.28 5.54 -9.38
CA VAL A 89 7.52 4.60 -8.26
C VAL A 89 6.83 5.07 -6.98
N GLY A 90 6.92 6.36 -6.67
CA GLY A 90 6.30 6.91 -5.46
C GLY A 90 4.78 6.81 -5.48
N ALA A 91 4.15 6.99 -6.64
CA ALA A 91 2.71 6.80 -6.79
C ALA A 91 2.29 5.34 -6.56
N GLU A 92 3.04 4.37 -7.10
CA GLU A 92 2.73 2.95 -6.92
C GLU A 92 2.96 2.50 -5.46
N VAL A 93 4.02 2.96 -4.80
CA VAL A 93 4.26 2.68 -3.37
C VAL A 93 3.09 3.20 -2.52
N ARG A 94 2.65 4.44 -2.73
CA ARG A 94 1.53 5.01 -1.96
C ARG A 94 0.25 4.22 -2.16
N ARG A 95 -0.10 3.82 -3.39
CA ARG A 95 -1.29 3.02 -3.68
C ARG A 95 -1.27 1.66 -2.99
N ILE A 96 -0.16 0.94 -3.09
CA ILE A 96 0.00 -0.37 -2.45
C ILE A 96 -0.03 -0.21 -0.92
N ALA A 97 0.65 0.79 -0.37
CA ALA A 97 0.69 1.04 1.06
C ALA A 97 -0.68 1.44 1.64
N ILE A 98 -1.54 2.16 0.88
CA ILE A 98 -2.92 2.43 1.29
C ILE A 98 -3.68 1.11 1.51
N LEU A 99 -3.58 0.16 0.58
CA LEU A 99 -4.25 -1.13 0.71
C LEU A 99 -3.66 -1.99 1.85
N LEU A 100 -2.35 -1.90 2.08
CA LEU A 100 -1.68 -2.60 3.18
C LEU A 100 -1.82 -1.86 4.52
N GLY A 101 -1.81 -0.55 4.52
CA GLY A 101 -1.95 0.29 5.71
C GLY A 101 -3.33 0.21 6.33
N ALA A 102 -4.34 -0.05 5.53
CA ALA A 102 -5.65 -0.39 6.02
C ALA A 102 -5.62 -1.70 6.85
N ALA A 103 -4.97 -2.75 6.35
CA ALA A 103 -4.80 -4.00 7.08
C ALA A 103 -3.83 -3.91 8.28
N ALA A 104 -2.92 -2.94 8.29
CA ALA A 104 -1.96 -2.73 9.37
C ALA A 104 -2.47 -1.81 10.50
N ARG A 105 -3.65 -1.19 10.34
CA ARG A 105 -4.29 -0.35 11.37
C ARG A 105 -5.00 -1.14 12.48
N SER A 106 -5.09 -2.46 12.38
CA SER A 106 -5.56 -3.28 13.49
C SER A 106 -4.48 -3.29 14.59
N ASP A 107 -4.75 -2.61 15.65
CA ASP A 107 -4.16 -2.43 16.98
C ASP A 107 -2.64 -2.65 17.22
N GLU A 108 -1.89 -3.37 16.37
CA GLU A 108 -0.51 -3.76 16.64
C GLU A 108 0.47 -3.50 15.49
N LYS A 109 0.01 -3.15 14.27
CA LYS A 109 0.89 -3.01 13.10
C LYS A 109 0.88 -1.59 12.52
N ARG A 110 2.06 -1.03 12.33
CA ARG A 110 2.24 0.31 11.74
C ARG A 110 3.04 0.22 10.45
N LEU A 111 2.45 0.66 9.34
CA LEU A 111 3.16 0.92 8.09
C LEU A 111 3.27 2.44 7.90
N THR A 112 4.50 2.95 7.80
CA THR A 112 4.80 4.37 7.55
C THR A 112 5.51 4.54 6.22
N ILE A 113 5.27 5.67 5.56
CA ILE A 113 5.89 6.02 4.28
C ILE A 113 6.49 7.42 4.44
N ASP A 114 7.67 7.65 3.90
CA ASP A 114 8.26 8.98 3.82
C ASP A 114 7.32 9.96 3.08
N ASP A 115 7.54 11.23 3.26
CA ASP A 115 6.69 12.27 2.68
C ASP A 115 6.72 12.30 1.14
N ALA A 116 5.76 13.01 0.54
CA ALA A 116 5.64 13.09 -0.91
C ALA A 116 6.85 13.77 -1.58
N THR A 117 7.58 14.64 -0.85
CA THR A 117 8.76 15.34 -1.37
C THR A 117 9.91 14.37 -1.57
N ALA A 118 10.15 13.46 -0.59
CA ALA A 118 11.15 12.41 -0.70
C ALA A 118 10.84 11.50 -1.91
N TRP A 119 9.59 11.11 -2.10
CA TRP A 119 9.20 10.26 -3.24
C TRP A 119 9.27 10.96 -4.59
N SER A 120 9.05 12.27 -4.67
CA SER A 120 9.21 13.00 -5.93
C SER A 120 10.65 13.01 -6.43
N SER A 121 11.63 12.84 -5.52
CA SER A 121 13.05 12.75 -5.89
C SER A 121 13.44 11.37 -6.45
N VAL A 122 12.69 10.31 -6.16
CA VAL A 122 12.91 8.97 -6.76
C VAL A 122 12.57 8.99 -8.25
N GLY A 123 11.48 9.65 -8.61
CA GLY A 123 11.06 9.83 -10.00
C GLY A 123 10.40 8.58 -10.61
N ALA A 124 10.51 8.50 -11.93
CA ALA A 124 9.89 7.43 -12.72
C ALA A 124 10.94 6.42 -13.22
N THR A 125 10.48 5.19 -13.48
CA THR A 125 11.28 4.09 -14.03
C THR A 125 10.76 3.65 -15.39
N SER A 126 11.67 3.16 -16.24
CA SER A 126 11.36 2.52 -17.52
C SER A 126 10.95 1.04 -17.39
N ALA A 127 11.03 0.47 -16.18
CA ALA A 127 10.62 -0.91 -15.95
C ALA A 127 9.11 -1.11 -16.20
N PRO A 128 8.69 -2.29 -16.68
CA PRO A 128 7.27 -2.60 -16.88
C PRO A 128 6.46 -2.43 -15.59
N GLY A 129 5.27 -1.83 -15.69
CA GLY A 129 4.45 -1.49 -14.53
C GLY A 129 4.05 -2.69 -13.67
N SER A 130 3.77 -3.84 -14.27
CA SER A 130 3.50 -5.09 -13.54
C SER A 130 4.71 -5.56 -12.73
N ALA A 131 5.93 -5.43 -13.25
CA ALA A 131 7.15 -5.79 -12.54
C ALA A 131 7.41 -4.83 -11.36
N VAL A 132 7.23 -3.52 -11.55
CA VAL A 132 7.37 -2.51 -10.48
C VAL A 132 6.38 -2.80 -9.34
N ARG A 133 5.11 -2.98 -9.68
CA ARG A 133 4.05 -3.28 -8.71
C ARG A 133 4.27 -4.58 -7.99
N LEU A 134 4.67 -5.63 -8.72
CA LEU A 134 4.98 -6.94 -8.13
C LEU A 134 6.12 -6.84 -7.12
N ALA A 135 7.25 -6.23 -7.50
CA ALA A 135 8.40 -6.07 -6.62
C ALA A 135 8.05 -5.30 -5.33
N ILE A 136 7.35 -4.16 -5.45
CA ILE A 136 6.93 -3.36 -4.30
C ILE A 136 5.95 -4.15 -3.43
N CYS A 137 4.94 -4.76 -4.03
CA CYS A 137 3.87 -5.48 -3.33
C CYS A 137 4.42 -6.66 -2.52
N GLU A 138 5.22 -7.53 -3.15
CA GLU A 138 5.76 -8.71 -2.49
C GLU A 138 6.70 -8.36 -1.33
N CYS A 139 7.59 -7.38 -1.53
CA CYS A 139 8.47 -6.93 -0.47
C CYS A 139 7.69 -6.32 0.71
N LEU A 140 6.67 -5.52 0.45
CA LEU A 140 5.83 -4.92 1.50
C LEU A 140 4.95 -5.97 2.21
N LEU A 141 4.36 -6.92 1.47
CA LEU A 141 3.57 -7.99 2.06
C LEU A 141 4.40 -8.80 3.06
N VAL A 142 5.59 -9.24 2.66
CA VAL A 142 6.49 -10.00 3.53
C VAL A 142 6.92 -9.16 4.74
N ALA A 143 7.22 -7.88 4.56
CA ALA A 143 7.61 -7.00 5.66
C ALA A 143 6.48 -6.83 6.68
N VAL A 144 5.25 -6.54 6.24
CA VAL A 144 4.08 -6.34 7.10
C VAL A 144 3.64 -7.64 7.79
N GLU A 145 3.87 -8.80 7.18
CA GLU A 145 3.58 -10.10 7.81
C GLU A 145 4.54 -10.43 8.95
N ARG A 146 5.80 -10.00 8.84
CA ARG A 146 6.88 -10.39 9.76
C ARG A 146 7.22 -9.34 10.81
N SER A 147 6.75 -8.09 10.66
CA SER A 147 7.07 -7.00 11.58
C SER A 147 5.83 -6.21 11.97
N THR A 148 5.81 -5.74 13.20
CA THR A 148 4.78 -4.83 13.73
C THR A 148 5.01 -3.40 13.27
N GLU A 149 6.26 -3.04 12.93
CA GLU A 149 6.61 -1.72 12.43
C GLU A 149 7.40 -1.83 11.13
N VAL A 150 6.85 -1.23 10.06
CA VAL A 150 7.46 -1.20 8.73
C VAL A 150 7.54 0.24 8.26
N ARG A 151 8.71 0.64 7.77
CA ARG A 151 8.92 1.96 7.21
C ARG A 151 9.41 1.87 5.76
N CYS A 152 8.76 2.62 4.87
CA CYS A 152 9.18 2.79 3.49
C CYS A 152 9.92 4.11 3.32
N VAL A 153 11.18 4.02 2.98
CA VAL A 153 12.09 5.16 2.79
C VAL A 153 12.39 5.31 1.30
N ALA A 154 12.24 6.52 0.80
CA ALA A 154 12.60 6.87 -0.57
C ALA A 154 14.12 7.02 -0.68
N LEU A 155 14.73 6.39 -1.69
CA LEU A 155 16.15 6.52 -1.98
C LEU A 155 16.34 7.26 -3.30
N ALA A 156 16.71 8.52 -3.19
CA ALA A 156 17.04 9.36 -4.33
C ALA A 156 18.54 9.18 -4.68
N ASP A 157 18.84 8.21 -5.51
CA ASP A 157 20.17 8.05 -6.10
C ASP A 157 20.10 8.47 -7.58
N GLU A 158 21.03 9.31 -8.02
CA GLU A 158 21.11 9.72 -9.43
C GLU A 158 21.34 8.53 -10.39
N ARG A 159 21.95 7.45 -9.90
CA ARG A 159 22.29 6.27 -10.70
C ARG A 159 21.21 5.18 -10.67
N ALA A 160 20.53 5.02 -9.55
CA ALA A 160 19.55 3.96 -9.34
C ALA A 160 18.48 4.42 -8.36
N PRO A 161 17.44 5.11 -8.84
CA PRO A 161 16.32 5.48 -7.98
C PRO A 161 15.72 4.24 -7.34
N GLY A 162 15.36 4.33 -6.07
CA GLY A 162 14.92 3.14 -5.36
C GLY A 162 14.16 3.42 -4.09
N MET A 163 13.92 2.36 -3.36
CA MET A 163 13.30 2.41 -2.05
C MET A 163 13.93 1.41 -1.10
N ARG A 164 13.83 1.72 0.19
CA ARG A 164 14.19 0.84 1.28
C ARG A 164 12.96 0.56 2.13
N ILE A 165 12.72 -0.70 2.43
CA ILE A 165 11.68 -1.15 3.34
C ILE A 165 12.39 -1.63 4.59
N GLU A 166 12.22 -0.90 5.69
CA GLU A 166 12.82 -1.20 6.99
C GLU A 166 11.82 -1.95 7.87
N SER A 167 12.29 -2.95 8.59
CA SER A 167 11.52 -3.74 9.54
C SER A 167 12.05 -3.49 10.95
N GLY A 168 11.18 -3.05 11.87
CA GLY A 168 11.55 -2.59 13.21
C GLY A 168 12.12 -3.65 14.15
N GLU A 169 11.93 -4.94 13.85
CA GLU A 169 12.33 -6.05 14.75
C GLU A 169 13.60 -6.80 14.30
N GLY A 170 14.35 -6.24 13.36
CA GLY A 170 15.57 -6.89 12.85
C GLY A 170 15.30 -8.18 12.05
N ASN A 171 14.05 -8.43 11.71
CA ASN A 171 13.66 -9.60 10.93
C ASN A 171 14.00 -9.37 9.44
N ALA A 172 14.83 -10.23 8.89
CA ALA A 172 15.16 -10.16 7.47
C ALA A 172 13.90 -10.35 6.61
N VAL A 173 13.68 -9.40 5.69
CA VAL A 173 12.60 -9.49 4.70
C VAL A 173 13.08 -10.43 3.59
N MET A 174 12.67 -11.69 3.68
CA MET A 174 13.03 -12.72 2.69
C MET A 174 11.95 -12.81 1.63
N VAL A 175 12.24 -12.29 0.45
CA VAL A 175 11.37 -12.37 -0.73
C VAL A 175 11.66 -13.68 -1.47
N GLU A 176 10.65 -14.28 -2.03
CA GLU A 176 10.77 -15.53 -2.79
C GLU A 176 11.77 -15.39 -3.95
N PRO A 177 12.69 -16.37 -4.16
CA PRO A 177 13.69 -16.30 -5.22
C PRO A 177 13.11 -16.09 -6.62
N GLU A 178 11.93 -16.62 -6.87
CA GLU A 178 11.22 -16.46 -8.14
C GLU A 178 10.77 -15.02 -8.40
N ILE A 179 10.37 -14.30 -7.35
CA ILE A 179 10.02 -12.88 -7.45
C ILE A 179 11.27 -12.05 -7.70
N VAL A 180 12.37 -12.37 -6.99
CA VAL A 180 13.66 -11.70 -7.21
C VAL A 180 14.15 -11.91 -8.64
N ALA A 181 14.03 -13.12 -9.18
CA ALA A 181 14.40 -13.43 -10.56
C ALA A 181 13.52 -12.68 -11.57
N ALA A 182 12.20 -12.69 -11.37
CA ALA A 182 11.25 -11.99 -12.24
C ALA A 182 11.47 -10.46 -12.23
N ALA A 183 11.81 -9.89 -11.09
CA ALA A 183 12.19 -8.48 -10.95
C ALA A 183 13.50 -8.18 -11.70
N ALA A 184 14.51 -9.05 -11.55
CA ALA A 184 15.80 -8.90 -12.21
C ALA A 184 15.68 -8.95 -13.75
N ASP A 185 14.83 -9.80 -14.30
CA ASP A 185 14.52 -9.85 -15.74
C ASP A 185 13.93 -8.52 -16.27
N ALA A 186 13.27 -7.75 -15.41
CA ALA A 186 12.76 -6.41 -15.71
C ALA A 186 13.73 -5.27 -15.34
N GLY A 187 14.98 -5.60 -14.99
CA GLY A 187 16.01 -4.64 -14.59
C GLY A 187 15.85 -4.10 -13.16
N ILE A 188 14.94 -4.66 -12.36
CA ILE A 188 14.73 -4.26 -10.98
C ILE A 188 15.61 -5.13 -10.08
N THR A 189 16.39 -4.50 -9.20
CA THR A 189 17.23 -5.22 -8.23
C THR A 189 16.56 -5.22 -6.86
N ILE A 190 16.39 -6.41 -6.28
CA ILE A 190 15.92 -6.61 -4.91
C ILE A 190 17.08 -7.17 -4.09
N ARG A 191 17.50 -6.48 -3.03
CA ARG A 191 18.59 -6.90 -2.14
C ARG A 191 18.10 -6.98 -0.70
N ALA A 192 18.18 -8.15 -0.11
CA ALA A 192 17.91 -8.34 1.31
C ALA A 192 19.07 -7.85 2.16
N GLU A 193 18.77 -7.15 3.25
CA GLU A 193 19.65 -6.74 4.34
C GLU A 193 19.13 -7.32 5.67
N PRO A 194 19.91 -7.31 6.76
CA PRO A 194 19.49 -7.92 8.03
C PRO A 194 18.15 -7.41 8.58
N SER A 195 17.83 -6.12 8.39
CA SER A 195 16.62 -5.46 8.89
C SER A 195 15.87 -4.67 7.82
N ALA A 196 16.20 -4.88 6.55
CA ALA A 196 15.58 -4.14 5.45
C ALA A 196 15.63 -4.92 4.14
N VAL A 197 14.87 -4.45 3.15
CA VAL A 197 15.04 -4.80 1.74
C VAL A 197 15.21 -3.52 0.92
N LEU A 198 16.19 -3.53 0.04
CA LEU A 198 16.41 -2.48 -0.97
C LEU A 198 15.82 -2.92 -2.29
N ILE A 199 15.10 -2.01 -2.93
CA ILE A 199 14.62 -2.16 -4.30
C ILE A 199 15.17 -1.00 -5.11
N SER A 200 15.92 -1.32 -6.18
CA SER A 200 16.44 -0.32 -7.13
C SER A 200 15.82 -0.53 -8.49
N PHE A 201 15.42 0.55 -9.14
CA PHE A 201 14.68 0.54 -10.40
C PHE A 201 15.59 1.06 -11.53
N PRO A 202 15.47 0.53 -12.77
CA PRO A 202 16.14 1.11 -13.94
C PRO A 202 15.56 2.48 -14.26
N ARG A 203 16.39 3.35 -14.84
CA ARG A 203 15.97 4.67 -15.37
C ARG A 203 15.36 4.57 -16.75
#